data_6c33320fe7216b1b516c9aaa433f2c1e
#
_entry.id   6c33320fe7216b1b516c9aaa433f2c1e
#
_cell.length_a   1.000
_cell.length_b   1.000
_cell.length_c   1.000
_cell.angle_alpha   90.00
_cell.angle_beta   90.00
_cell.angle_gamma   90.00
#
_symmetry.space_group_name_H-M   'P 1'
#
loop_
_entity.id
_entity.type
_entity.pdbx_description
1 polymer ?
#
loop_
_entity_poly.entity_id
_entity_poly.type
_entity_poly.pdbx_seq_one_letter_code
_entity_poly.pdbx_strand_id
1 'polypeptide(L)'
;MSLPDAAALLQAAVSGLLLGAMFALAALGLSLVVGIIRIVNLLHGEQVVLGAYLTYLLLGMSGLNPLLLAPLAALLVAALSYPIERWLLQPVRRFGEEVPLLTTFALSVVVQNLLVYGFGGNTRVLDSGLGAARLLVGGVSIPTVELLGTLIAVLVCAAVQVLITRTAFGRAVRASAEDPTAAAVLGVPVRRLHAVTYALAGGVSALGGALLGMVFSFTPSSSVEYLLTGFAVVVLGGLGSVAGTLIGGLGLGLVESLSAAFFGDGYRLFTALLAFLLFLMLRPQGLFGRRA
;
A
#
# COMPACT_ATOMS: atom_id res chain seq x y z
N MET A 1 -26.42 -22.65 -0.47
CA MET A 1 -25.83 -21.40 -1.03
C MET A 1 -26.30 -21.31 -2.47
N SER A 2 -27.15 -20.34 -2.82
CA SER A 2 -27.49 -20.06 -4.21
C SER A 2 -26.28 -19.47 -4.92
N LEU A 3 -25.99 -19.91 -6.13
CA LEU A 3 -24.94 -19.30 -6.94
C LEU A 3 -25.30 -17.82 -7.22
N PRO A 4 -24.33 -16.89 -7.16
CA PRO A 4 -24.57 -15.50 -7.48
C PRO A 4 -25.04 -15.36 -8.93
N ASP A 5 -26.03 -14.51 -9.16
CA ASP A 5 -26.51 -14.21 -10.50
C ASP A 5 -25.49 -13.33 -11.28
N ALA A 6 -25.71 -13.16 -12.58
CA ALA A 6 -24.80 -12.38 -13.43
C ALA A 6 -24.66 -10.92 -12.97
N ALA A 7 -25.71 -10.33 -12.38
CA ALA A 7 -25.68 -8.96 -11.89
C ALA A 7 -24.81 -8.85 -10.63
N ALA A 8 -24.92 -9.82 -9.69
CA ALA A 8 -24.08 -9.88 -8.50
C ALA A 8 -22.59 -10.11 -8.86
N LEU A 9 -22.30 -10.95 -9.85
CA LEU A 9 -20.94 -11.15 -10.33
C LEU A 9 -20.34 -9.90 -10.96
N LEU A 10 -21.14 -9.18 -11.77
CA LEU A 10 -20.71 -7.90 -12.35
C LEU A 10 -20.45 -6.85 -11.27
N GLN A 11 -21.36 -6.74 -10.28
CA GLN A 11 -21.18 -5.88 -9.12
C GLN A 11 -19.90 -6.21 -8.36
N ALA A 12 -19.66 -7.50 -8.08
CA ALA A 12 -18.45 -7.94 -7.39
C ALA A 12 -17.18 -7.63 -8.21
N ALA A 13 -17.21 -7.82 -9.53
CA ALA A 13 -16.07 -7.50 -10.39
C ALA A 13 -15.75 -6.00 -10.38
N VAL A 14 -16.75 -5.14 -10.48
CA VAL A 14 -16.56 -3.68 -10.44
C VAL A 14 -16.03 -3.24 -9.09
N SER A 15 -16.65 -3.65 -7.98
CA SER A 15 -16.18 -3.33 -6.62
C SER A 15 -14.77 -3.88 -6.38
N GLY A 16 -14.46 -5.08 -6.87
CA GLY A 16 -13.14 -5.67 -6.75
C GLY A 16 -12.05 -4.88 -7.47
N LEU A 17 -12.34 -4.35 -8.66
CA LEU A 17 -11.41 -3.48 -9.39
C LEU A 17 -11.19 -2.14 -8.68
N LEU A 18 -12.25 -1.55 -8.12
CA LEU A 18 -12.16 -0.30 -7.38
C LEU A 18 -11.28 -0.47 -6.11
N LEU A 19 -11.57 -1.49 -5.31
CA LEU A 19 -10.79 -1.83 -4.11
C LEU A 19 -9.35 -2.23 -4.46
N GLY A 20 -9.18 -2.99 -5.54
CA GLY A 20 -7.87 -3.42 -6.02
C GLY A 20 -6.94 -2.26 -6.38
N ALA A 21 -7.45 -1.17 -6.93
CA ALA A 21 -6.66 0.04 -7.17
C ALA A 21 -6.20 0.70 -5.85
N MET A 22 -7.04 0.69 -4.81
CA MET A 22 -6.67 1.23 -3.49
C MET A 22 -5.65 0.32 -2.79
N PHE A 23 -5.77 -1.00 -2.89
CA PHE A 23 -4.75 -1.95 -2.44
C PHE A 23 -3.43 -1.74 -3.18
N ALA A 24 -3.46 -1.50 -4.50
CA ALA A 24 -2.26 -1.18 -5.27
C ALA A 24 -1.56 0.08 -4.76
N LEU A 25 -2.32 1.13 -4.44
CA LEU A 25 -1.75 2.36 -3.87
C LEU A 25 -1.11 2.09 -2.51
N ALA A 26 -1.80 1.40 -1.62
CA ALA A 26 -1.24 1.04 -0.31
C ALA A 26 0.05 0.22 -0.46
N ALA A 27 0.06 -0.78 -1.36
CA ALA A 27 1.20 -1.66 -1.62
C ALA A 27 2.35 -0.99 -2.40
N LEU A 28 2.09 0.13 -3.10
CA LEU A 28 3.08 0.80 -3.95
C LEU A 28 4.32 1.23 -3.17
N GLY A 29 4.15 1.68 -1.92
CA GLY A 29 5.29 2.01 -1.08
C GLY A 29 6.19 0.81 -0.80
N LEU A 30 5.62 -0.37 -0.53
CA LEU A 30 6.39 -1.60 -0.36
C LEU A 30 7.15 -1.96 -1.65
N SER A 31 6.49 -1.84 -2.81
CA SER A 31 7.11 -2.08 -4.11
C SER A 31 8.32 -1.16 -4.36
N LEU A 32 8.22 0.13 -4.00
CA LEU A 32 9.33 1.07 -4.12
C LEU A 32 10.50 0.70 -3.20
N VAL A 33 10.22 0.33 -1.94
CA VAL A 33 11.28 -0.04 -0.98
C VAL A 33 12.00 -1.31 -1.42
N VAL A 34 11.27 -2.37 -1.75
CA VAL A 34 11.86 -3.64 -2.17
C VAL A 34 12.59 -3.50 -3.51
N GLY A 35 12.00 -2.78 -4.48
CA GLY A 35 12.57 -2.65 -5.81
C GLY A 35 13.80 -1.75 -5.89
N ILE A 36 13.89 -0.73 -5.02
CA ILE A 36 14.96 0.29 -5.09
C ILE A 36 15.98 0.11 -3.98
N ILE A 37 15.51 0.03 -2.75
CA ILE A 37 16.37 -0.04 -1.56
C ILE A 37 16.82 -1.48 -1.28
N ARG A 38 16.08 -2.44 -1.82
CA ARG A 38 16.31 -3.90 -1.71
C ARG A 38 16.28 -4.40 -0.27
N ILE A 39 15.42 -3.82 0.55
CA ILE A 39 15.15 -4.32 1.91
C ILE A 39 13.69 -4.75 2.03
N VAL A 40 13.44 -5.77 2.83
CA VAL A 40 12.09 -6.14 3.24
C VAL A 40 11.69 -5.23 4.40
N ASN A 41 10.65 -4.43 4.22
CA ASN A 41 10.17 -3.47 5.21
C ASN A 41 8.93 -4.02 5.93
N LEU A 42 9.11 -4.58 7.13
CA LEU A 42 7.99 -5.07 7.95
C LEU A 42 7.19 -3.94 8.61
N LEU A 43 7.74 -2.71 8.66
CA LEU A 43 7.03 -1.53 9.13
C LEU A 43 5.95 -1.04 8.14
N HIS A 44 5.91 -1.60 6.92
CA HIS A 44 4.99 -1.16 5.87
C HIS A 44 3.52 -1.18 6.31
N GLY A 45 3.07 -2.26 6.95
CA GLY A 45 1.70 -2.36 7.46
C GLY A 45 1.35 -1.24 8.43
N GLU A 46 2.29 -0.88 9.32
CA GLU A 46 2.12 0.24 10.24
C GLU A 46 2.06 1.59 9.51
N GLN A 47 2.83 1.77 8.43
CA GLN A 47 2.77 2.99 7.62
C GLN A 47 1.38 3.17 6.99
N VAL A 48 0.76 2.08 6.55
CA VAL A 48 -0.63 2.08 6.03
C VAL A 48 -1.60 2.46 7.14
N VAL A 49 -1.54 1.79 8.29
CA VAL A 49 -2.44 2.04 9.43
C VAL A 49 -2.23 3.44 10.01
N LEU A 50 -0.98 3.92 10.10
CA LEU A 50 -0.68 5.30 10.52
C LEU A 50 -1.37 6.34 9.63
N GLY A 51 -1.47 6.09 8.33
CA GLY A 51 -2.22 6.95 7.41
C GLY A 51 -3.68 7.09 7.82
N ALA A 52 -4.35 5.98 8.15
CA ALA A 52 -5.73 5.99 8.62
C ALA A 52 -5.86 6.69 9.99
N TYR A 53 -4.98 6.36 10.98
CA TYR A 53 -5.03 6.98 12.31
C TYR A 53 -4.71 8.46 12.33
N LEU A 54 -3.73 8.91 11.55
CA LEU A 54 -3.43 10.34 11.44
C LEU A 54 -4.57 11.11 10.75
N THR A 55 -5.18 10.52 9.73
CA THR A 55 -6.38 11.10 9.12
C THR A 55 -7.53 11.17 10.13
N TYR A 56 -7.72 10.13 10.94
CA TYR A 56 -8.73 10.11 12.01
C TYR A 56 -8.46 11.20 13.07
N LEU A 57 -7.21 11.37 13.48
CA LEU A 57 -6.82 12.41 14.43
C LEU A 57 -7.07 13.82 13.86
N LEU A 58 -6.65 14.06 12.62
CA LEU A 58 -6.86 15.33 11.93
C LEU A 58 -8.35 15.63 11.72
N LEU A 59 -9.17 14.61 11.43
CA LEU A 59 -10.62 14.73 11.34
C LEU A 59 -11.22 15.21 12.68
N GLY A 60 -10.82 14.59 13.80
CA GLY A 60 -11.26 14.98 15.14
C GLY A 60 -10.86 16.39 15.55
N MET A 61 -9.73 16.90 15.02
CA MET A 61 -9.25 18.25 15.33
C MET A 61 -9.87 19.34 14.43
N SER A 62 -10.13 19.05 13.16
CA SER A 62 -10.50 20.05 12.16
C SER A 62 -11.96 19.96 11.72
N GLY A 63 -12.60 18.80 11.84
CA GLY A 63 -13.93 18.52 11.28
C GLY A 63 -13.99 18.53 9.76
N LEU A 64 -12.83 18.62 9.06
CA LEU A 64 -12.76 18.63 7.60
C LEU A 64 -12.95 17.21 7.04
N ASN A 65 -13.34 17.13 5.76
CA ASN A 65 -13.53 15.83 5.10
C ASN A 65 -12.24 15.01 5.08
N PRO A 66 -12.26 13.71 5.45
CA PRO A 66 -11.10 12.83 5.45
C PRO A 66 -10.35 12.77 4.11
N LEU A 67 -11.06 12.90 2.98
CA LEU A 67 -10.43 12.95 1.64
C LEU A 67 -9.46 14.12 1.48
N LEU A 68 -9.75 15.27 2.12
CA LEU A 68 -8.86 16.44 2.12
C LEU A 68 -7.71 16.29 3.12
N LEU A 69 -7.92 15.53 4.18
CA LEU A 69 -6.93 15.32 5.24
C LEU A 69 -5.95 14.17 4.93
N ALA A 70 -6.36 13.21 4.10
CA ALA A 70 -5.52 12.07 3.72
C ALA A 70 -4.16 12.48 3.10
N PRO A 71 -4.06 13.46 2.19
CA PRO A 71 -2.75 13.94 1.71
C PRO A 71 -1.87 14.55 2.81
N LEU A 72 -2.45 15.25 3.78
CA LEU A 72 -1.71 15.80 4.92
C LEU A 72 -1.18 14.68 5.83
N ALA A 73 -2.01 13.68 6.13
CA ALA A 73 -1.57 12.48 6.86
C ALA A 73 -0.43 11.75 6.12
N ALA A 74 -0.55 11.61 4.81
CA ALA A 74 0.50 11.03 3.97
C ALA A 74 1.82 11.80 4.05
N LEU A 75 1.78 13.13 4.02
CA LEU A 75 2.96 13.98 4.19
C LEU A 75 3.59 13.83 5.58
N LEU A 76 2.79 13.72 6.63
CA LEU A 76 3.28 13.47 7.98
C LEU A 76 3.99 12.11 8.09
N VAL A 77 3.41 11.04 7.54
CA VAL A 77 4.07 9.73 7.52
C VAL A 77 5.33 9.75 6.66
N ALA A 78 5.34 10.47 5.52
CA ALA A 78 6.54 10.65 4.72
C ALA A 78 7.65 11.37 5.52
N ALA A 79 7.28 12.44 6.24
CA ALA A 79 8.21 13.19 7.09
C ALA A 79 8.79 12.33 8.23
N LEU A 80 7.97 11.44 8.82
CA LEU A 80 8.42 10.47 9.84
C LEU A 80 9.29 9.35 9.23
N SER A 81 9.00 8.93 8.01
CA SER A 81 9.73 7.85 7.33
C SER A 81 11.14 8.28 6.92
N TYR A 82 11.36 9.55 6.57
CA TYR A 82 12.70 10.04 6.19
C TYR A 82 13.77 9.82 7.27
N PRO A 83 13.58 10.27 8.54
CA PRO A 83 14.54 10.05 9.61
C PRO A 83 14.71 8.56 9.97
N ILE A 84 13.66 7.75 9.88
CA ILE A 84 13.75 6.31 10.12
C ILE A 84 14.77 5.68 9.16
N GLU A 85 14.65 5.96 7.87
CA GLU A 85 15.64 5.44 6.90
C GLU A 85 17.02 6.06 7.15
N ARG A 86 17.11 7.38 7.30
CA ARG A 86 18.37 8.12 7.34
C ARG A 86 19.22 7.81 8.56
N TRP A 87 18.59 7.70 9.74
CA TRP A 87 19.28 7.61 11.01
C TRP A 87 19.18 6.24 11.67
N LEU A 88 18.21 5.41 11.27
CA LEU A 88 18.01 4.09 11.86
C LEU A 88 18.38 2.98 10.89
N LEU A 89 17.78 2.92 9.68
CA LEU A 89 17.99 1.79 8.77
C LEU A 89 19.34 1.84 8.05
N GLN A 90 19.81 3.01 7.61
CA GLN A 90 21.09 3.12 6.93
C GLN A 90 22.31 2.69 7.80
N PRO A 91 22.41 3.12 9.07
CA PRO A 91 23.53 2.71 9.91
C PRO A 91 23.56 1.21 10.21
N VAL A 92 22.39 0.56 10.32
CA VAL A 92 22.34 -0.86 10.69
C VAL A 92 22.67 -1.81 9.53
N ARG A 93 22.58 -1.36 8.28
CA ARG A 93 22.94 -2.17 7.10
C ARG A 93 24.41 -2.67 7.11
N ARG A 94 25.30 -1.95 7.78
CA ARG A 94 26.70 -2.38 7.91
C ARG A 94 26.89 -3.68 8.71
N PHE A 95 25.88 -4.10 9.47
CA PHE A 95 25.92 -5.28 10.30
C PHE A 95 25.34 -6.54 9.62
N GLY A 96 24.85 -6.43 8.40
CA GLY A 96 24.31 -7.52 7.59
C GLY A 96 23.01 -7.18 6.91
N GLU A 97 22.64 -7.98 5.91
CA GLU A 97 21.42 -7.77 5.09
C GLU A 97 20.13 -8.05 5.87
N GLU A 98 20.19 -8.90 6.91
CA GLU A 98 19.03 -9.27 7.73
C GLU A 98 18.73 -8.24 8.83
N VAL A 99 19.71 -7.40 9.21
CA VAL A 99 19.54 -6.45 10.32
C VAL A 99 18.48 -5.38 10.06
N PRO A 100 18.35 -4.81 8.85
CA PRO A 100 17.24 -3.91 8.53
C PRO A 100 15.85 -4.57 8.67
N LEU A 101 15.71 -5.85 8.32
CA LEU A 101 14.47 -6.61 8.49
C LEU A 101 14.07 -6.67 9.97
N LEU A 102 14.99 -7.09 10.84
CA LEU A 102 14.76 -7.15 12.29
C LEU A 102 14.48 -5.77 12.88
N THR A 103 15.16 -4.74 12.38
CA THR A 103 14.97 -3.34 12.82
C THR A 103 13.58 -2.83 12.45
N THR A 104 13.11 -3.10 11.22
CA THR A 104 11.74 -2.70 10.80
C THR A 104 10.68 -3.50 11.54
N PHE A 105 10.92 -4.77 11.86
CA PHE A 105 10.04 -5.58 12.71
C PHE A 105 9.94 -5.00 14.14
N ALA A 106 11.08 -4.74 14.78
CA ALA A 106 11.08 -4.15 16.12
C ALA A 106 10.34 -2.79 16.14
N LEU A 107 10.57 -1.97 15.11
CA LEU A 107 9.91 -0.69 14.98
C LEU A 107 8.38 -0.84 14.71
N SER A 108 7.95 -1.86 13.96
CA SER A 108 6.52 -2.13 13.76
C SER A 108 5.84 -2.47 15.08
N VAL A 109 6.45 -3.31 15.90
CA VAL A 109 5.94 -3.64 17.25
C VAL A 109 5.83 -2.39 18.13
N VAL A 110 6.81 -1.50 18.10
CA VAL A 110 6.79 -0.24 18.85
C VAL A 110 5.63 0.65 18.36
N VAL A 111 5.52 0.86 17.04
CA VAL A 111 4.47 1.72 16.46
C VAL A 111 3.08 1.14 16.75
N GLN A 112 2.87 -0.16 16.60
CA GLN A 112 1.60 -0.82 16.91
C GLN A 112 1.20 -0.61 18.37
N ASN A 113 2.14 -0.80 19.31
CA ASN A 113 1.85 -0.59 20.73
C ASN A 113 1.59 0.88 21.07
N LEU A 114 2.28 1.83 20.41
CA LEU A 114 1.99 3.25 20.56
C LEU A 114 0.59 3.60 20.05
N LEU A 115 0.14 2.99 18.94
CA LEU A 115 -1.23 3.15 18.46
C LEU A 115 -2.27 2.57 19.43
N VAL A 116 -2.00 1.38 19.98
CA VAL A 116 -2.86 0.77 21.01
C VAL A 116 -2.91 1.66 22.26
N TYR A 117 -1.77 2.18 22.71
CA TYR A 117 -1.71 3.06 23.86
C TYR A 117 -2.47 4.40 23.65
N GLY A 118 -2.32 5.00 22.46
CA GLY A 118 -2.92 6.31 22.16
C GLY A 118 -4.40 6.23 21.76
N PHE A 119 -4.82 5.18 21.06
CA PHE A 119 -6.16 5.08 20.48
C PHE A 119 -7.00 3.92 21.02
N GLY A 120 -6.41 3.03 21.82
CA GLY A 120 -7.02 1.78 22.26
C GLY A 120 -7.11 0.74 21.14
N GLY A 121 -7.70 -0.43 21.46
CA GLY A 121 -7.93 -1.53 20.50
C GLY A 121 -9.27 -1.47 19.76
N ASN A 122 -10.03 -0.40 19.93
CA ASN A 122 -11.37 -0.29 19.36
C ASN A 122 -11.32 -0.10 17.82
N THR A 123 -12.28 -0.72 17.16
CA THR A 123 -12.50 -0.57 15.72
C THR A 123 -12.94 0.86 15.38
N ARG A 124 -12.36 1.42 14.35
CA ARG A 124 -12.64 2.77 13.84
C ARG A 124 -12.92 2.75 12.34
N VAL A 125 -13.63 3.76 11.86
CA VAL A 125 -13.91 4.03 10.44
C VAL A 125 -13.75 5.53 10.21
N LEU A 126 -13.27 5.91 9.03
CA LEU A 126 -13.23 7.30 8.60
C LEU A 126 -14.52 7.65 7.85
N ASP A 127 -15.42 8.35 8.51
CA ASP A 127 -16.64 8.80 7.84
C ASP A 127 -16.35 10.02 6.95
N SER A 128 -16.45 9.81 5.64
CA SER A 128 -16.27 10.87 4.64
C SER A 128 -17.56 11.67 4.38
N GLY A 129 -18.67 11.29 5.00
CA GLY A 129 -19.99 11.84 4.67
C GLY A 129 -20.53 11.41 3.29
N LEU A 130 -19.75 10.65 2.52
CA LEU A 130 -20.10 10.16 1.18
C LEU A 130 -20.48 8.67 1.19
N GLY A 131 -20.47 8.02 2.36
CA GLY A 131 -20.69 6.57 2.48
C GLY A 131 -22.04 6.09 1.96
N ALA A 132 -23.06 6.92 2.01
CA ALA A 132 -24.40 6.63 1.46
C ALA A 132 -24.52 6.97 -0.04
N ALA A 133 -23.62 7.80 -0.59
CA ALA A 133 -23.68 8.23 -1.98
C ALA A 133 -23.24 7.10 -2.93
N ARG A 134 -24.09 6.74 -3.87
CA ARG A 134 -23.84 5.70 -4.87
C ARG A 134 -24.24 6.16 -6.25
N LEU A 135 -23.41 5.87 -7.23
CA LEU A 135 -23.72 6.06 -8.65
C LEU A 135 -24.32 4.76 -9.20
N LEU A 136 -25.49 4.85 -9.81
CA LEU A 136 -26.12 3.71 -10.49
C LEU A 136 -25.83 3.82 -11.98
N VAL A 137 -25.04 2.89 -12.51
CA VAL A 137 -24.69 2.83 -13.94
C VAL A 137 -25.01 1.43 -14.46
N GLY A 138 -25.95 1.29 -15.38
CA GLY A 138 -26.27 0.02 -16.00
C GLY A 138 -26.72 -1.07 -15.02
N GLY A 139 -27.35 -0.73 -13.89
CA GLY A 139 -27.74 -1.68 -12.84
C GLY A 139 -26.65 -2.01 -11.81
N VAL A 140 -25.42 -1.48 -11.99
CA VAL A 140 -24.33 -1.62 -11.05
C VAL A 140 -24.31 -0.42 -10.10
N SER A 141 -24.22 -0.69 -8.79
CA SER A 141 -24.12 0.33 -7.74
C SER A 141 -22.66 0.60 -7.40
N ILE A 142 -22.15 1.77 -7.73
CA ILE A 142 -20.76 2.19 -7.50
C ILE A 142 -20.70 3.12 -6.28
N PRO A 143 -20.09 2.71 -5.15
CA PRO A 143 -19.92 3.61 -4.01
C PRO A 143 -18.99 4.77 -4.36
N THR A 144 -19.43 6.01 -4.08
CA THR A 144 -18.68 7.22 -4.46
C THR A 144 -17.31 7.30 -3.80
N VAL A 145 -17.18 6.81 -2.56
CA VAL A 145 -15.90 6.76 -1.84
C VAL A 145 -14.90 5.85 -2.55
N GLU A 146 -15.33 4.66 -2.98
CA GLU A 146 -14.47 3.72 -3.70
C GLU A 146 -14.06 4.29 -5.07
N LEU A 147 -14.97 4.94 -5.78
CA LEU A 147 -14.68 5.58 -7.07
C LEU A 147 -13.64 6.70 -6.93
N LEU A 148 -13.82 7.60 -5.95
CA LEU A 148 -12.86 8.68 -5.68
C LEU A 148 -11.52 8.12 -5.20
N GLY A 149 -11.55 7.13 -4.31
CA GLY A 149 -10.34 6.43 -3.84
C GLY A 149 -9.57 5.79 -4.99
N THR A 150 -10.27 5.12 -5.91
CA THR A 150 -9.68 4.55 -7.13
C THR A 150 -9.07 5.61 -8.03
N LEU A 151 -9.76 6.72 -8.27
CA LEU A 151 -9.24 7.82 -9.08
C LEU A 151 -7.95 8.38 -8.48
N ILE A 152 -7.93 8.65 -7.17
CA ILE A 152 -6.74 9.10 -6.45
C ILE A 152 -5.63 8.05 -6.56
N ALA A 153 -5.94 6.77 -6.36
CA ALA A 153 -4.97 5.68 -6.44
C ALA A 153 -4.31 5.61 -7.82
N VAL A 154 -5.09 5.63 -8.89
CA VAL A 154 -4.59 5.58 -10.27
C VAL A 154 -3.77 6.83 -10.59
N LEU A 155 -4.20 8.02 -10.20
CA LEU A 155 -3.47 9.27 -10.41
C LEU A 155 -2.12 9.26 -9.67
N VAL A 156 -2.08 8.82 -8.41
CA VAL A 156 -0.83 8.75 -7.63
C VAL A 156 0.10 7.66 -8.20
N CYS A 157 -0.41 6.49 -8.55
CA CYS A 157 0.38 5.46 -9.23
C CYS A 157 0.98 5.97 -10.54
N ALA A 158 0.20 6.67 -11.36
CA ALA A 158 0.67 7.29 -12.60
C ALA A 158 1.73 8.38 -12.33
N ALA A 159 1.52 9.23 -11.33
CA ALA A 159 2.48 10.26 -10.94
C ALA A 159 3.81 9.65 -10.46
N VAL A 160 3.76 8.62 -9.62
CA VAL A 160 4.95 7.88 -9.17
C VAL A 160 5.64 7.17 -10.35
N GLN A 161 4.88 6.57 -11.26
CA GLN A 161 5.42 5.95 -12.47
C GLN A 161 6.18 6.99 -13.32
N VAL A 162 5.60 8.16 -13.55
CA VAL A 162 6.26 9.26 -14.29
C VAL A 162 7.48 9.75 -13.53
N LEU A 163 7.39 9.95 -12.22
CA LEU A 163 8.49 10.35 -11.36
C LEU A 163 9.69 9.39 -11.51
N ILE A 164 9.45 8.09 -11.42
CA ILE A 164 10.52 7.08 -11.49
C ILE A 164 11.05 6.91 -12.92
N THR A 165 10.21 7.02 -13.98
CA THR A 165 10.64 6.72 -15.36
C THR A 165 11.15 7.94 -16.12
N ARG A 166 10.59 9.14 -15.88
CA ARG A 166 10.82 10.32 -16.74
C ARG A 166 11.69 11.41 -16.10
N THR A 167 11.92 11.41 -14.76
CA THR A 167 12.65 12.50 -14.08
C THR A 167 14.12 12.19 -13.84
N ALA A 168 14.92 13.23 -13.53
CA ALA A 168 16.31 13.08 -13.10
C ALA A 168 16.41 12.31 -11.77
N PHE A 169 15.46 12.54 -10.84
CA PHE A 169 15.35 11.78 -9.60
C PHE A 169 15.19 10.28 -9.88
N GLY A 170 14.24 9.92 -10.76
CA GLY A 170 14.00 8.53 -11.12
C GLY A 170 15.21 7.86 -11.81
N ARG A 171 15.96 8.59 -12.63
CA ARG A 171 17.21 8.07 -13.22
C ARG A 171 18.25 7.74 -12.16
N ALA A 172 18.45 8.65 -11.19
CA ALA A 172 19.38 8.45 -10.08
C ALA A 172 18.93 7.28 -9.18
N VAL A 173 17.62 7.17 -8.91
CA VAL A 173 17.03 6.05 -8.16
C VAL A 173 17.31 4.70 -8.84
N ARG A 174 17.06 4.58 -10.14
CA ARG A 174 17.32 3.34 -10.88
C ARG A 174 18.82 2.98 -10.93
N ALA A 175 19.68 3.97 -11.16
CA ALA A 175 21.12 3.75 -11.10
C ALA A 175 21.58 3.24 -9.73
N SER A 176 21.06 3.82 -8.63
CA SER A 176 21.36 3.35 -7.28
C SER A 176 20.78 1.97 -6.94
N ALA A 177 19.70 1.57 -7.62
CA ALA A 177 19.10 0.25 -7.45
C ALA A 177 19.88 -0.84 -8.20
N GLU A 178 20.55 -0.50 -9.31
CA GLU A 178 21.39 -1.44 -10.07
C GLU A 178 22.71 -1.68 -9.35
N ASP A 179 23.48 -0.62 -9.10
CA ASP A 179 24.74 -0.67 -8.37
C ASP A 179 24.91 0.60 -7.50
N PRO A 180 24.65 0.52 -6.19
CA PRO A 180 24.80 1.64 -5.28
C PRO A 180 26.26 2.18 -5.21
N THR A 181 27.26 1.30 -5.39
CA THR A 181 28.67 1.66 -5.30
C THR A 181 29.10 2.43 -6.54
N ALA A 182 28.80 1.91 -7.73
CA ALA A 182 29.10 2.59 -8.98
C ALA A 182 28.36 3.94 -9.06
N ALA A 183 27.09 3.99 -8.66
CA ALA A 183 26.31 5.23 -8.60
C ALA A 183 26.96 6.28 -7.68
N ALA A 184 27.47 5.87 -6.51
CA ALA A 184 28.16 6.77 -5.59
C ALA A 184 29.45 7.33 -6.15
N VAL A 185 30.25 6.51 -6.87
CA VAL A 185 31.47 6.95 -7.55
C VAL A 185 31.17 8.01 -8.62
N LEU A 186 30.02 7.90 -9.29
CA LEU A 186 29.52 8.86 -10.28
C LEU A 186 28.89 10.11 -9.63
N GLY A 187 28.97 10.27 -8.32
CA GLY A 187 28.49 11.44 -7.58
C GLY A 187 27.00 11.41 -7.19
N VAL A 188 26.32 10.27 -7.37
CA VAL A 188 24.93 10.13 -6.93
C VAL A 188 24.86 10.07 -5.39
N PRO A 189 24.08 10.92 -4.71
CA PRO A 189 23.99 10.92 -3.24
C PRO A 189 23.06 9.78 -2.76
N VAL A 190 23.50 8.53 -2.93
CA VAL A 190 22.72 7.30 -2.71
C VAL A 190 22.02 7.30 -1.34
N ARG A 191 22.72 7.69 -0.28
CA ARG A 191 22.15 7.74 1.09
C ARG A 191 20.95 8.67 1.21
N ARG A 192 21.02 9.87 0.61
CA ARG A 192 19.90 10.82 0.60
C ARG A 192 18.77 10.31 -0.27
N LEU A 193 19.12 9.71 -1.40
CA LEU A 193 18.17 9.18 -2.36
C LEU A 193 17.32 8.04 -1.76
N HIS A 194 17.95 7.11 -1.03
CA HIS A 194 17.25 6.05 -0.31
C HIS A 194 16.30 6.63 0.76
N ALA A 195 16.73 7.62 1.54
CA ALA A 195 15.89 8.25 2.55
C ALA A 195 14.67 8.97 1.94
N VAL A 196 14.85 9.68 0.81
CA VAL A 196 13.73 10.30 0.09
C VAL A 196 12.80 9.25 -0.51
N THR A 197 13.33 8.17 -1.07
CA THR A 197 12.52 7.07 -1.63
C THR A 197 11.72 6.37 -0.54
N TYR A 198 12.31 6.13 0.63
CA TYR A 198 11.62 5.53 1.77
C TYR A 198 10.51 6.46 2.33
N ALA A 199 10.79 7.77 2.38
CA ALA A 199 9.79 8.77 2.73
C ALA A 199 8.62 8.80 1.75
N LEU A 200 8.90 8.82 0.46
CA LEU A 200 7.88 8.73 -0.59
C LEU A 200 7.05 7.44 -0.45
N ALA A 201 7.73 6.31 -0.22
CA ALA A 201 7.08 5.03 -0.03
C ALA A 201 6.12 5.04 1.16
N GLY A 202 6.57 5.54 2.33
CA GLY A 202 5.74 5.65 3.52
C GLY A 202 4.54 6.57 3.32
N GLY A 203 4.74 7.71 2.65
CA GLY A 203 3.67 8.65 2.34
C GLY A 203 2.60 8.06 1.41
N VAL A 204 3.02 7.39 0.34
CA VAL A 204 2.10 6.73 -0.60
C VAL A 204 1.32 5.61 0.07
N SER A 205 1.99 4.78 0.90
CA SER A 205 1.32 3.74 1.68
C SER A 205 0.30 4.30 2.66
N ALA A 206 0.65 5.39 3.36
CA ALA A 206 -0.24 6.06 4.29
C ALA A 206 -1.47 6.67 3.59
N LEU A 207 -1.29 7.23 2.40
CA LEU A 207 -2.41 7.71 1.59
C LEU A 207 -3.36 6.57 1.24
N GLY A 208 -2.81 5.43 0.78
CA GLY A 208 -3.60 4.21 0.54
C GLY A 208 -4.35 3.75 1.78
N GLY A 209 -3.68 3.76 2.94
CA GLY A 209 -4.29 3.41 4.22
C GLY A 209 -5.42 4.34 4.66
N ALA A 210 -5.27 5.65 4.46
CA ALA A 210 -6.33 6.62 4.71
C ALA A 210 -7.56 6.37 3.83
N LEU A 211 -7.37 6.08 2.54
CA LEU A 211 -8.45 5.75 1.62
C LEU A 211 -9.15 4.43 2.02
N LEU A 212 -8.37 3.38 2.32
CA LEU A 212 -8.89 2.10 2.78
C LEU A 212 -9.66 2.24 4.09
N GLY A 213 -9.21 3.10 5.03
CA GLY A 213 -9.92 3.40 6.28
C GLY A 213 -11.26 4.12 6.13
N MET A 214 -11.58 4.66 4.92
CA MET A 214 -12.90 5.19 4.58
C MET A 214 -13.88 4.11 4.09
N VAL A 215 -13.34 2.95 3.66
CA VAL A 215 -14.12 1.84 3.12
C VAL A 215 -14.23 0.70 4.14
N PHE A 216 -13.12 0.40 4.81
CA PHE A 216 -13.03 -0.66 5.81
C PHE A 216 -12.83 -0.09 7.20
N SER A 217 -13.31 -0.82 8.18
CA SER A 217 -12.95 -0.59 9.57
C SER A 217 -11.50 -1.00 9.82
N PHE A 218 -10.81 -0.28 10.72
CA PHE A 218 -9.42 -0.55 11.05
C PHE A 218 -9.18 -0.50 12.57
N THR A 219 -8.17 -1.24 12.98
CA THR A 219 -7.63 -1.29 14.35
C THR A 219 -6.11 -1.17 14.27
N PRO A 220 -5.39 -0.96 15.39
CA PRO A 220 -3.92 -1.00 15.36
C PRO A 220 -3.35 -2.32 14.83
N SER A 221 -4.04 -3.45 15.07
CA SER A 221 -3.62 -4.78 14.60
C SER A 221 -3.93 -5.06 13.13
N SER A 222 -4.68 -4.21 12.43
CA SER A 222 -4.91 -4.33 10.98
C SER A 222 -3.63 -4.19 10.15
N SER A 223 -2.53 -3.72 10.74
CA SER A 223 -1.22 -3.60 10.08
C SER A 223 -0.71 -4.92 9.51
N VAL A 224 -0.95 -6.04 10.20
CA VAL A 224 -0.54 -7.38 9.73
C VAL A 224 -1.28 -7.75 8.45
N GLU A 225 -2.59 -7.52 8.40
CA GLU A 225 -3.41 -7.77 7.21
C GLU A 225 -2.95 -6.92 6.02
N TYR A 226 -2.74 -5.61 6.22
CA TYR A 226 -2.24 -4.73 5.17
C TYR A 226 -0.83 -5.08 4.72
N LEU A 227 0.03 -5.57 5.61
CA LEU A 227 1.35 -6.06 5.27
C LEU A 227 1.26 -7.28 4.34
N LEU A 228 0.44 -8.28 4.71
CA LEU A 228 0.24 -9.50 3.91
C LEU A 228 -0.39 -9.20 2.55
N THR A 229 -1.44 -8.38 2.51
CA THR A 229 -2.07 -7.92 1.27
C THR A 229 -1.08 -7.14 0.40
N GLY A 230 -0.28 -6.26 1.01
CA GLY A 230 0.77 -5.51 0.32
C GLY A 230 1.82 -6.41 -0.33
N PHE A 231 2.29 -7.43 0.40
CA PHE A 231 3.21 -8.44 -0.16
C PHE A 231 2.57 -9.22 -1.30
N ALA A 232 1.32 -9.67 -1.13
CA ALA A 232 0.62 -10.40 -2.19
C ALA A 232 0.50 -9.55 -3.47
N VAL A 233 0.09 -8.28 -3.35
CA VAL A 233 -0.01 -7.34 -4.48
C VAL A 233 1.34 -7.13 -5.17
N VAL A 234 2.40 -6.87 -4.40
CA VAL A 234 3.73 -6.55 -4.95
C VAL A 234 4.36 -7.77 -5.62
N VAL A 235 4.20 -8.95 -5.04
CA VAL A 235 4.76 -10.18 -5.62
C VAL A 235 3.95 -10.63 -6.84
N LEU A 236 2.62 -10.55 -6.81
CA LEU A 236 1.78 -10.79 -7.99
C LEU A 236 2.15 -9.86 -9.14
N GLY A 237 2.33 -8.57 -8.84
CA GLY A 237 2.69 -7.56 -9.82
C GLY A 237 4.12 -7.68 -10.34
N GLY A 238 5.03 -8.22 -9.53
CA GLY A 238 6.48 -8.25 -9.75
C GLY A 238 7.19 -7.15 -8.96
N LEU A 239 8.17 -7.56 -8.17
CA LEU A 239 8.92 -6.72 -7.23
C LEU A 239 9.54 -5.49 -7.92
N GLY A 240 9.24 -4.30 -7.41
CA GLY A 240 9.81 -3.04 -7.90
C GLY A 240 9.15 -2.45 -9.16
N SER A 241 8.06 -3.03 -9.65
CA SER A 241 7.32 -2.52 -10.81
C SER A 241 6.07 -1.77 -10.37
N VAL A 242 6.03 -0.44 -10.57
CA VAL A 242 4.85 0.39 -10.26
C VAL A 242 3.62 -0.06 -11.06
N ALA A 243 3.78 -0.28 -12.38
CA ALA A 243 2.70 -0.78 -13.22
C ALA A 243 2.28 -2.20 -12.82
N GLY A 244 3.26 -3.05 -12.47
CA GLY A 244 3.01 -4.38 -11.95
C GLY A 244 2.20 -4.35 -10.65
N THR A 245 2.56 -3.48 -9.71
CA THR A 245 1.83 -3.31 -8.45
C THR A 245 0.37 -2.90 -8.69
N LEU A 246 0.11 -2.01 -9.65
CA LEU A 246 -1.28 -1.64 -10.00
C LEU A 246 -2.06 -2.85 -10.54
N ILE A 247 -1.48 -3.61 -11.46
CA ILE A 247 -2.14 -4.79 -12.03
C ILE A 247 -2.30 -5.90 -10.98
N GLY A 248 -1.28 -6.11 -10.13
CA GLY A 248 -1.34 -7.05 -9.01
C GLY A 248 -2.46 -6.71 -8.02
N GLY A 249 -2.59 -5.42 -7.68
CA GLY A 249 -3.67 -4.94 -6.81
C GLY A 249 -5.05 -5.12 -7.43
N LEU A 250 -5.23 -4.76 -8.71
CA LEU A 250 -6.49 -4.98 -9.44
C LEU A 250 -6.86 -6.47 -9.46
N GLY A 251 -5.87 -7.34 -9.72
CA GLY A 251 -6.07 -8.78 -9.72
C GLY A 251 -6.47 -9.33 -8.34
N LEU A 252 -5.77 -8.90 -7.28
CA LEU A 252 -6.05 -9.34 -5.92
C LEU A 252 -7.44 -8.84 -5.46
N GLY A 253 -7.77 -7.57 -5.70
CA GLY A 253 -9.08 -7.02 -5.35
C GLY A 253 -10.23 -7.71 -6.08
N LEU A 254 -10.02 -8.09 -7.35
CA LEU A 254 -10.98 -8.89 -8.11
C LEU A 254 -11.20 -10.27 -7.46
N VAL A 255 -10.12 -10.96 -7.09
CA VAL A 255 -10.20 -12.28 -6.41
C VAL A 255 -10.92 -12.14 -5.08
N GLU A 256 -10.59 -11.15 -4.26
CA GLU A 256 -11.24 -10.92 -2.96
C GLU A 256 -12.74 -10.66 -3.11
N SER A 257 -13.12 -9.80 -4.04
CA SER A 257 -14.52 -9.42 -4.22
C SER A 257 -15.37 -10.55 -4.81
N LEU A 258 -14.83 -11.29 -5.78
CA LEU A 258 -15.50 -12.49 -6.30
C LEU A 258 -15.61 -13.56 -5.22
N SER A 259 -14.57 -13.76 -4.42
CA SER A 259 -14.61 -14.70 -3.30
C SER A 259 -15.71 -14.36 -2.30
N ALA A 260 -15.87 -13.08 -1.95
CA ALA A 260 -16.94 -12.62 -1.09
C ALA A 260 -18.33 -12.94 -1.67
N ALA A 261 -18.49 -12.79 -2.99
CA ALA A 261 -19.74 -13.11 -3.67
C ALA A 261 -20.08 -14.62 -3.66
N PHE A 262 -19.06 -15.51 -3.70
CA PHE A 262 -19.26 -16.96 -3.69
C PHE A 262 -19.30 -17.56 -2.29
N PHE A 263 -18.42 -17.13 -1.40
CA PHE A 263 -18.16 -17.78 -0.10
C PHE A 263 -18.53 -16.89 1.11
N GLY A 264 -18.81 -15.62 0.87
CA GLY A 264 -19.06 -14.62 1.92
C GLY A 264 -17.80 -13.86 2.34
N ASP A 265 -18.02 -12.70 3.01
CA ASP A 265 -16.96 -11.75 3.35
C ASP A 265 -15.83 -12.32 4.22
N GLY A 266 -16.14 -13.27 5.10
CA GLY A 266 -15.14 -13.87 5.99
C GLY A 266 -14.04 -14.66 5.26
N TYR A 267 -14.22 -15.00 4.00
CA TYR A 267 -13.25 -15.78 3.21
C TYR A 267 -12.37 -14.91 2.30
N ARG A 268 -12.56 -13.56 2.27
CA ARG A 268 -11.83 -12.66 1.37
C ARG A 268 -10.32 -12.83 1.45
N LEU A 269 -9.76 -12.62 2.65
CA LEU A 269 -8.32 -12.68 2.87
C LEU A 269 -7.77 -14.10 2.62
N PHE A 270 -8.48 -15.13 3.08
CA PHE A 270 -8.08 -16.53 2.89
C PHE A 270 -7.94 -16.89 1.40
N THR A 271 -8.94 -16.55 0.60
CA THR A 271 -8.94 -16.87 -0.84
C THR A 271 -7.93 -16.01 -1.60
N ALA A 272 -7.73 -14.74 -1.19
CA ALA A 272 -6.70 -13.88 -1.76
C ALA A 272 -5.30 -14.47 -1.53
N LEU A 273 -5.01 -14.90 -0.30
CA LEU A 273 -3.71 -15.51 0.03
C LEU A 273 -3.54 -16.89 -0.62
N LEU A 274 -4.62 -17.67 -0.74
CA LEU A 274 -4.59 -18.93 -1.46
C LEU A 274 -4.32 -18.73 -2.96
N ALA A 275 -5.01 -17.78 -3.59
CA ALA A 275 -4.77 -17.42 -4.99
C ALA A 275 -3.35 -16.90 -5.20
N PHE A 276 -2.85 -16.09 -4.28
CA PHE A 276 -1.46 -15.64 -4.25
C PHE A 276 -0.47 -16.81 -4.20
N LEU A 277 -0.69 -17.77 -3.29
CA LEU A 277 0.16 -18.96 -3.16
C LEU A 277 0.17 -19.81 -4.44
N LEU A 278 -1.02 -20.07 -5.01
CA LEU A 278 -1.16 -20.80 -6.26
C LEU A 278 -0.47 -20.07 -7.42
N PHE A 279 -0.59 -18.75 -7.48
CA PHE A 279 0.10 -17.95 -8.48
C PHE A 279 1.62 -18.04 -8.36
N LEU A 280 2.16 -17.98 -7.13
CA LEU A 280 3.61 -18.14 -6.88
C LEU A 280 4.14 -19.50 -7.32
N MET A 281 3.37 -20.57 -7.13
CA MET A 281 3.74 -21.90 -7.60
C MET A 281 3.86 -21.96 -9.15
N LEU A 282 3.04 -21.17 -9.86
CA LEU A 282 3.02 -21.15 -11.32
C LEU A 282 4.01 -20.11 -11.90
N ARG A 283 4.15 -18.95 -11.25
CA ARG A 283 5.01 -17.82 -11.70
C ARG A 283 5.71 -17.13 -10.52
N PRO A 284 6.83 -17.69 -10.02
CA PRO A 284 7.53 -17.15 -8.85
C PRO A 284 8.13 -15.74 -9.06
N GLN A 285 8.27 -15.30 -10.31
CA GLN A 285 8.81 -13.98 -10.63
C GLN A 285 7.75 -12.86 -10.72
N GLY A 286 6.45 -13.19 -10.54
CA GLY A 286 5.34 -12.25 -10.74
C GLY A 286 5.01 -12.01 -12.22
N LEU A 287 4.02 -11.13 -12.47
CA LEU A 287 3.56 -10.82 -13.85
C LEU A 287 4.60 -10.02 -14.64
N PHE A 288 5.31 -9.09 -14.00
CA PHE A 288 6.28 -8.17 -14.61
C PHE A 288 7.69 -8.31 -14.02
N GLY A 289 7.98 -9.44 -13.33
CA GLY A 289 9.32 -9.71 -12.83
C GLY A 289 10.33 -9.82 -13.98
N ARG A 290 11.48 -9.17 -13.84
CA ARG A 290 12.59 -9.35 -14.79
C ARG A 290 13.08 -10.79 -14.69
N ARG A 291 13.21 -11.45 -15.85
CA ARG A 291 13.99 -12.71 -15.93
C ARG A 291 15.43 -12.37 -15.55
N ALA A 292 15.93 -13.01 -14.49
CA ALA A 292 17.33 -12.93 -14.11
C ALA A 292 18.21 -13.54 -15.21
#